data_04060a33789b0449458c7a8a231ec4a5
#
_entry.id   04060a33789b0449458c7a8a231ec4a5
#
_cell.length_a   1.000
_cell.length_b   1.000
_cell.length_c   1.000
_cell.angle_alpha   90.00
_cell.angle_beta   90.00
_cell.angle_gamma   90.00
#
_symmetry.space_group_name_H-M   'P 1'
#
loop_
_entity.id
_entity.type
_entity.pdbx_description
1 polymer ?
#
loop_
_entity_poly.entity_id
_entity_poly.type
_entity_poly.pdbx_seq_one_letter_code
_entity_poly.pdbx_strand_id
1 'polypeptide(L)'
;MNKKTAFGAKFRSFSEKFVILYLMIAVAVGMSFYNKNYLSLNNLVSILRSMAVQGIMACSMTMVLVNGDIDLSFTSIAAFGPLLSSILAEKLSQAGIMPVTGGILLGLAISVLAAILIGHINAYLIYIWKMPAMIVTLASGP
;
A
#
# COMPACT_ATOMS: atom_id res chain seq x y z
N MET A 1 47.21 5.90 8.11
CA MET A 1 45.76 6.14 8.06
C MET A 1 45.14 5.65 9.36
N ASN A 2 44.62 6.53 10.20
CA ASN A 2 44.32 6.27 11.63
C ASN A 2 43.04 5.40 11.75
N LYS A 3 43.13 4.21 12.39
CA LYS A 3 41.99 3.29 12.56
C LYS A 3 40.78 3.94 13.25
N LYS A 4 40.98 4.99 14.05
CA LYS A 4 39.90 5.74 14.73
C LYS A 4 39.06 6.58 13.75
N THR A 5 39.66 7.13 12.68
CA THR A 5 38.92 7.91 11.67
C THR A 5 38.11 7.03 10.72
N ALA A 6 38.61 5.82 10.43
CA ALA A 6 37.89 4.86 9.60
C ALA A 6 36.66 4.26 10.32
N PHE A 7 36.76 4.00 11.64
CA PHE A 7 35.65 3.52 12.44
C PHE A 7 34.55 4.59 12.59
N GLY A 8 34.95 5.84 12.87
CA GLY A 8 34.00 6.97 12.95
C GLY A 8 33.24 7.23 11.64
N ALA A 9 33.95 7.14 10.50
CA ALA A 9 33.33 7.27 9.18
C ALA A 9 32.35 6.13 8.86
N LYS A 10 32.69 4.90 9.22
CA LYS A 10 31.84 3.73 9.02
C LYS A 10 30.61 3.76 9.94
N PHE A 11 30.76 4.21 11.18
CA PHE A 11 29.67 4.38 12.13
C PHE A 11 28.72 5.52 11.69
N ARG A 12 29.27 6.64 11.20
CA ARG A 12 28.48 7.75 10.66
C ARG A 12 27.69 7.34 9.42
N SER A 13 28.30 6.63 8.48
CA SER A 13 27.62 6.12 7.28
C SER A 13 26.52 5.08 7.65
N PHE A 14 26.73 4.30 8.72
CA PHE A 14 25.73 3.38 9.22
C PHE A 14 24.57 4.12 9.91
N SER A 15 24.86 5.12 10.75
CA SER A 15 23.81 5.89 11.41
C SER A 15 22.99 6.72 10.42
N GLU A 16 23.58 7.27 9.36
CA GLU A 16 22.87 8.02 8.32
C GLU A 16 21.83 7.15 7.57
N LYS A 17 22.10 5.86 7.40
CA LYS A 17 21.15 4.93 6.78
C LYS A 17 19.93 4.63 7.64
N PHE A 18 20.07 4.73 8.96
CA PHE A 18 19.01 4.40 9.92
C PHE A 18 18.39 5.62 10.60
N VAL A 19 18.68 6.84 10.14
CA VAL A 19 18.11 8.08 10.71
C VAL A 19 16.58 8.01 10.77
N ILE A 20 15.93 7.51 9.73
CA ILE A 20 14.47 7.36 9.69
C ILE A 20 13.99 6.40 10.78
N LEU A 21 14.70 5.29 10.99
CA LEU A 21 14.35 4.31 12.03
C LEU A 21 14.50 4.91 13.43
N TYR A 22 15.58 5.65 13.69
CA TYR A 22 15.77 6.35 14.97
C TYR A 22 14.68 7.40 15.21
N LEU A 23 14.32 8.15 14.18
CA LEU A 23 13.25 9.13 14.25
C LEU A 23 11.89 8.45 14.54
N MET A 24 11.60 7.34 13.89
CA MET A 24 10.39 6.56 14.15
C MET A 24 10.34 6.05 15.59
N ILE A 25 11.45 5.53 16.12
CA ILE A 25 11.54 5.08 17.51
C ILE A 25 11.35 6.25 18.47
N ALA A 26 11.99 7.39 18.21
CA ALA A 26 11.85 8.58 19.05
C ALA A 26 10.41 9.09 19.09
N VAL A 27 9.72 9.14 17.95
CA VAL A 27 8.31 9.50 17.86
C VAL A 27 7.43 8.48 18.60
N ALA A 28 7.68 7.18 18.42
CA ALA A 28 6.91 6.13 19.11
C ALA A 28 7.06 6.22 20.64
N VAL A 29 8.27 6.46 21.13
CA VAL A 29 8.56 6.67 22.55
C VAL A 29 7.84 7.93 23.04
N GLY A 30 7.94 9.05 22.34
CA GLY A 30 7.25 10.30 22.69
C GLY A 30 5.74 10.13 22.76
N MET A 31 5.13 9.45 21.78
CA MET A 31 3.69 9.16 21.77
C MET A 31 3.27 8.21 22.90
N SER A 32 4.14 7.30 23.32
CA SER A 32 3.89 6.41 24.46
C SER A 32 3.76 7.19 25.80
N PHE A 33 4.52 8.27 25.96
CA PHE A 33 4.39 9.15 27.13
C PHE A 33 3.15 10.05 27.08
N TYR A 34 2.77 10.49 25.87
CA TYR A 34 1.63 11.37 25.68
C TYR A 34 0.28 10.63 25.79
N ASN A 35 0.19 9.40 25.27
CA ASN A 35 -1.03 8.61 25.24
C ASN A 35 -0.79 7.21 25.81
N LYS A 36 -1.36 6.95 27.00
CA LYS A 36 -1.26 5.64 27.69
C LYS A 36 -1.79 4.45 26.86
N ASN A 37 -2.73 4.72 25.94
CA ASN A 37 -3.30 3.69 25.07
C ASN A 37 -2.46 3.43 23.81
N TYR A 38 -1.38 4.19 23.59
CA TYR A 38 -0.55 4.05 22.38
C TYR A 38 0.04 2.64 22.25
N LEU A 39 0.54 2.06 23.35
CA LEU A 39 1.07 0.70 23.40
C LEU A 39 0.02 -0.36 23.77
N SER A 40 -1.28 -0.01 23.76
CA SER A 40 -2.32 -1.00 24.00
C SER A 40 -2.33 -2.06 22.91
N LEU A 41 -2.74 -3.29 23.27
CA LEU A 41 -2.83 -4.41 22.33
C LEU A 41 -3.72 -4.07 21.13
N ASN A 42 -4.84 -3.40 21.36
CA ASN A 42 -5.78 -2.99 20.31
C ASN A 42 -5.13 -2.02 19.31
N ASN A 43 -4.35 -1.05 19.80
CA ASN A 43 -3.66 -0.10 18.94
C ASN A 43 -2.52 -0.78 18.16
N LEU A 44 -1.76 -1.67 18.81
CA LEU A 44 -0.71 -2.44 18.13
C LEU A 44 -1.28 -3.33 17.02
N VAL A 45 -2.40 -4.01 17.25
CA VAL A 45 -3.09 -4.79 16.23
C VAL A 45 -3.57 -3.90 15.08
N SER A 46 -4.09 -2.70 15.37
CA SER A 46 -4.51 -1.73 14.34
C SER A 46 -3.32 -1.25 13.49
N ILE A 47 -2.19 -0.96 14.12
CA ILE A 47 -0.95 -0.61 13.42
C ILE A 47 -0.49 -1.76 12.51
N LEU A 48 -0.46 -3.00 13.03
CA LEU A 48 -0.07 -4.18 12.25
C LEU A 48 -0.99 -4.42 11.05
N ARG A 49 -2.30 -4.23 11.21
CA ARG A 49 -3.25 -4.31 10.08
C ARG A 49 -2.97 -3.27 9.01
N SER A 50 -2.74 -2.02 9.41
CA SER A 50 -2.39 -0.95 8.47
C SER A 50 -1.07 -1.22 7.76
N MET A 51 -0.07 -1.69 8.50
CA MET A 51 1.24 -2.07 7.94
C MET A 51 1.13 -3.23 6.95
N ALA A 52 0.26 -4.21 7.19
CA ALA A 52 0.07 -5.34 6.27
C ALA A 52 -0.46 -4.88 4.91
N VAL A 53 -1.48 -4.01 4.90
CA VAL A 53 -2.03 -3.45 3.66
C VAL A 53 -0.98 -2.62 2.91
N GLN A 54 -0.33 -1.69 3.59
CA GLN A 54 0.71 -0.84 3.00
C GLN A 54 1.93 -1.65 2.53
N GLY A 55 2.29 -2.72 3.27
CA GLY A 55 3.39 -3.61 2.90
C GLY A 55 3.12 -4.37 1.60
N ILE A 56 1.90 -4.89 1.42
CA ILE A 56 1.49 -5.55 0.16
C ILE A 56 1.55 -4.55 -1.00
N MET A 57 1.03 -3.33 -0.80
CA MET A 57 1.08 -2.27 -1.81
C MET A 57 2.52 -1.88 -2.15
N ALA A 58 3.40 -1.74 -1.15
CA ALA A 58 4.80 -1.42 -1.34
C ALA A 58 5.56 -2.53 -2.10
N CYS A 59 5.29 -3.80 -1.80
CA CYS A 59 5.86 -4.93 -2.55
C CYS A 59 5.42 -4.90 -4.02
N SER A 60 4.14 -4.67 -4.29
CA SER A 60 3.60 -4.56 -5.65
C SER A 60 4.28 -3.42 -6.42
N MET A 61 4.36 -2.24 -5.82
CA MET A 61 5.01 -1.07 -6.42
C MET A 61 6.51 -1.30 -6.67
N THR A 62 7.19 -2.01 -5.76
CA THR A 62 8.61 -2.35 -5.94
C THR A 62 8.84 -3.20 -7.19
N MET A 63 7.95 -4.15 -7.48
CA MET A 63 8.06 -4.98 -8.69
C MET A 63 7.95 -4.15 -9.97
N VAL A 64 7.07 -3.14 -9.98
CA VAL A 64 6.92 -2.22 -11.12
C VAL A 64 8.17 -1.34 -11.27
N LEU A 65 8.66 -0.76 -10.16
CA LEU A 65 9.86 0.10 -10.16
C LEU A 65 11.12 -0.63 -10.61
N VAL A 66 11.28 -1.91 -10.27
CA VAL A 66 12.42 -2.73 -10.73
C VAL A 66 12.43 -2.88 -12.27
N ASN A 67 11.27 -2.87 -12.90
CA ASN A 67 11.15 -2.87 -14.37
C ASN A 67 11.41 -1.50 -15.00
N GLY A 68 11.62 -0.45 -14.20
CA GLY A 68 11.87 0.92 -14.67
C GLY A 68 10.61 1.73 -14.96
N ASP A 69 9.44 1.19 -14.65
CA ASP A 69 8.15 1.84 -14.85
C ASP A 69 7.61 2.42 -13.54
N ILE A 70 6.64 3.35 -13.64
CA ILE A 70 5.90 3.90 -12.51
C ILE A 70 4.42 3.64 -12.76
N ASP A 71 3.79 2.92 -11.83
CA ASP A 71 2.35 2.68 -11.84
C ASP A 71 1.66 3.58 -10.82
N LEU A 72 0.81 4.49 -11.30
CA LEU A 72 0.01 5.38 -10.46
C LEU A 72 -1.44 4.88 -10.30
N SER A 73 -1.84 3.84 -11.03
CA SER A 73 -3.20 3.29 -10.98
C SER A 73 -3.45 2.41 -9.74
N PHE A 74 -2.39 1.89 -9.11
CA PHE A 74 -2.51 0.92 -8.03
C PHE A 74 -3.31 1.42 -6.82
N THR A 75 -3.21 2.72 -6.49
CA THR A 75 -3.94 3.32 -5.37
C THR A 75 -5.45 3.35 -5.62
N SER A 76 -5.84 3.68 -6.83
CA SER A 76 -7.25 3.72 -7.25
C SER A 76 -7.86 2.34 -7.31
N ILE A 77 -7.12 1.39 -7.86
CA ILE A 77 -7.52 -0.03 -7.91
C ILE A 77 -7.68 -0.58 -6.48
N ALA A 78 -6.75 -0.26 -5.59
CA ALA A 78 -6.82 -0.68 -4.20
C ALA A 78 -8.00 -0.07 -3.42
N ALA A 79 -8.40 1.17 -3.73
CA ALA A 79 -9.55 1.82 -3.13
C ALA A 79 -10.88 1.32 -3.71
N PHE A 80 -10.89 0.94 -4.99
CA PHE A 80 -12.10 0.47 -5.69
C PHE A 80 -12.70 -0.79 -5.07
N GLY A 81 -11.87 -1.73 -4.63
CA GLY A 81 -12.29 -2.99 -4.04
C GLY A 81 -13.17 -2.83 -2.80
N PRO A 82 -12.70 -2.18 -1.74
CA PRO A 82 -13.49 -1.95 -0.53
C PRO A 82 -14.74 -1.11 -0.80
N LEU A 83 -14.66 -0.10 -1.67
CA LEU A 83 -15.79 0.75 -2.03
C LEU A 83 -16.90 -0.05 -2.70
N LEU A 84 -16.57 -0.81 -3.75
CA LEU A 84 -17.55 -1.65 -4.45
C LEU A 84 -18.14 -2.73 -3.54
N SER A 85 -17.30 -3.36 -2.70
CA SER A 85 -17.75 -4.38 -1.75
C SER A 85 -18.74 -3.82 -0.73
N SER A 86 -18.52 -2.60 -0.20
CA SER A 86 -19.44 -1.97 0.74
C SER A 86 -20.78 -1.61 0.09
N ILE A 87 -20.75 -1.05 -1.12
CA ILE A 87 -21.96 -0.69 -1.87
C ILE A 87 -22.81 -1.94 -2.19
N LEU A 88 -22.19 -3.00 -2.68
CA LEU A 88 -22.89 -4.25 -3.00
C LEU A 88 -23.42 -4.93 -1.76
N ALA A 89 -22.66 -4.96 -0.68
CA ALA A 89 -23.09 -5.52 0.60
C ALA A 89 -24.35 -4.82 1.13
N GLU A 90 -24.36 -3.49 1.10
CA GLU A 90 -25.50 -2.69 1.54
C GLU A 90 -26.73 -2.90 0.63
N LYS A 91 -26.58 -2.64 -0.68
CA LYS A 91 -27.70 -2.68 -1.61
C LYS A 91 -28.34 -4.06 -1.75
N LEU A 92 -27.52 -5.12 -1.85
CA LEU A 92 -28.04 -6.47 -2.02
C LEU A 92 -28.67 -7.04 -0.73
N SER A 93 -28.17 -6.61 0.42
CA SER A 93 -28.77 -6.97 1.70
C SER A 93 -30.09 -6.24 1.94
N GLN A 94 -30.17 -4.95 1.63
CA GLN A 94 -31.41 -4.19 1.73
C GLN A 94 -32.48 -4.69 0.76
N ALA A 95 -32.10 -5.15 -0.42
CA ALA A 95 -33.01 -5.77 -1.38
C ALA A 95 -33.44 -7.21 -1.02
N GLY A 96 -32.90 -7.79 0.07
CA GLY A 96 -33.18 -9.17 0.49
C GLY A 96 -32.61 -10.25 -0.43
N ILE A 97 -31.71 -9.88 -1.35
CA ILE A 97 -31.16 -10.80 -2.38
C ILE A 97 -30.11 -11.74 -1.75
N MET A 98 -29.26 -11.20 -0.88
CA MET A 98 -28.21 -11.98 -0.20
C MET A 98 -27.77 -11.32 1.12
N PRO A 99 -27.16 -12.09 2.04
CA PRO A 99 -26.63 -11.53 3.27
C PRO A 99 -25.45 -10.58 2.99
N VAL A 100 -25.17 -9.66 3.92
CA VAL A 100 -24.06 -8.68 3.84
C VAL A 100 -22.73 -9.33 3.44
N THR A 101 -22.40 -10.50 4.02
CA THR A 101 -21.18 -11.25 3.71
C THR A 101 -21.12 -11.66 2.24
N GLY A 102 -22.25 -12.08 1.66
CA GLY A 102 -22.33 -12.44 0.25
C GLY A 102 -22.06 -11.25 -0.66
N GLY A 103 -22.63 -10.09 -0.33
CA GLY A 103 -22.37 -8.84 -1.07
C GLY A 103 -20.89 -8.40 -1.00
N ILE A 104 -20.24 -8.56 0.17
CA ILE A 104 -18.80 -8.28 0.32
C ILE A 104 -17.97 -9.19 -0.58
N LEU A 105 -18.21 -10.50 -0.54
CA LEU A 105 -17.46 -11.48 -1.35
C LEU A 105 -17.65 -11.25 -2.85
N LEU A 106 -18.88 -10.95 -3.27
CA LEU A 106 -19.18 -10.61 -4.66
C LEU A 106 -18.44 -9.35 -5.09
N GLY A 107 -18.47 -8.30 -4.27
CA GLY A 107 -17.76 -7.07 -4.54
C GLY A 107 -16.25 -7.24 -4.65
N LEU A 108 -15.65 -8.05 -3.77
CA LEU A 108 -14.24 -8.41 -3.85
C LEU A 108 -13.92 -9.17 -5.15
N ALA A 109 -14.73 -10.16 -5.51
CA ALA A 109 -14.54 -10.93 -6.75
C ALA A 109 -14.58 -10.03 -8.00
N ILE A 110 -15.58 -9.16 -8.09
CA ILE A 110 -15.70 -8.19 -9.20
C ILE A 110 -14.51 -7.23 -9.22
N SER A 111 -14.06 -6.77 -8.05
CA SER A 111 -12.91 -5.86 -7.95
C SER A 111 -11.61 -6.50 -8.41
N VAL A 112 -11.39 -7.77 -8.10
CA VAL A 112 -10.22 -8.53 -8.59
C VAL A 112 -10.28 -8.67 -10.11
N LEU A 113 -11.44 -9.01 -10.68
CA LEU A 113 -11.61 -9.09 -12.13
C LEU A 113 -11.37 -7.74 -12.81
N ALA A 114 -11.91 -6.66 -12.25
CA ALA A 114 -11.69 -5.30 -12.75
C ALA A 114 -10.19 -4.91 -12.70
N ALA A 115 -9.51 -5.21 -11.61
CA ALA A 115 -8.07 -4.96 -11.45
C ALA A 115 -7.24 -5.70 -12.51
N ILE A 116 -7.57 -6.98 -12.78
CA ILE A 116 -6.92 -7.77 -13.83
C ILE A 116 -7.16 -7.14 -15.21
N LEU A 117 -8.38 -6.73 -15.52
CA LEU A 117 -8.72 -6.10 -16.79
C LEU A 117 -7.98 -4.76 -16.98
N ILE A 118 -7.99 -3.88 -15.97
CA ILE A 118 -7.27 -2.60 -16.01
C ILE A 118 -5.77 -2.85 -16.20
N GLY A 119 -5.19 -3.78 -15.44
CA GLY A 119 -3.78 -4.13 -15.57
C GLY A 119 -3.41 -4.65 -16.96
N HIS A 120 -4.27 -5.47 -17.58
CA HIS A 120 -4.05 -5.94 -18.95
C HIS A 120 -4.13 -4.80 -19.98
N ILE A 121 -5.10 -3.90 -19.84
CA ILE A 121 -5.24 -2.72 -20.71
C ILE A 121 -4.01 -1.83 -20.58
N ASN A 122 -3.58 -1.53 -19.36
CA ASN A 122 -2.36 -0.74 -19.12
C ASN A 122 -1.13 -1.40 -19.74
N ALA A 123 -0.93 -2.69 -19.51
CA ALA A 123 0.18 -3.44 -20.10
C ALA A 123 0.14 -3.40 -21.63
N TYR A 124 -1.02 -3.59 -22.23
CA TYR A 124 -1.19 -3.53 -23.68
C TYR A 124 -0.80 -2.15 -24.26
N LEU A 125 -1.25 -1.07 -23.65
CA LEU A 125 -0.94 0.29 -24.07
C LEU A 125 0.56 0.60 -23.93
N ILE A 126 1.18 0.15 -22.84
CA ILE A 126 2.60 0.39 -22.56
C ILE A 126 3.49 -0.43 -23.51
N TYR A 127 3.24 -1.75 -23.63
CA TYR A 127 4.14 -2.63 -24.38
C TYR A 127 3.91 -2.63 -25.88
N ILE A 128 2.65 -2.56 -26.33
CA ILE A 128 2.32 -2.63 -27.76
C ILE A 128 2.35 -1.25 -28.38
N TRP A 129 1.73 -0.26 -27.76
CA TRP A 129 1.66 1.10 -28.29
C TRP A 129 2.86 1.97 -27.85
N LYS A 130 3.76 1.41 -27.02
CA LYS A 130 4.96 2.11 -26.54
C LYS A 130 4.64 3.44 -25.82
N MET A 131 3.49 3.51 -25.18
CA MET A 131 3.11 4.70 -24.39
C MET A 131 3.88 4.74 -23.07
N PRO A 132 4.27 5.92 -22.58
CA PRO A 132 4.91 6.06 -21.27
C PRO A 132 4.00 5.51 -20.16
N ALA A 133 4.53 4.61 -19.33
CA ALA A 133 3.77 3.94 -18.27
C ALA A 133 3.08 4.94 -17.32
N MET A 134 3.77 6.00 -16.94
CA MET A 134 3.23 7.05 -16.08
C MET A 134 1.97 7.71 -16.65
N ILE A 135 1.91 7.94 -17.97
CA ILE A 135 0.74 8.57 -18.61
C ILE A 135 -0.44 7.60 -18.63
N VAL A 136 -0.18 6.34 -19.01
CA VAL A 136 -1.22 5.30 -19.08
C VAL A 136 -1.82 5.04 -17.70
N THR A 137 -0.97 4.87 -16.69
CA THR A 137 -1.41 4.55 -15.33
C THR A 137 -2.06 5.75 -14.63
N LEU A 138 -1.66 6.98 -14.97
CA LEU A 138 -2.36 8.18 -14.51
C LEU A 138 -3.75 8.30 -15.13
N ALA A 139 -3.93 7.95 -16.41
CA ALA A 139 -5.22 8.00 -17.09
C ALA A 139 -6.20 6.91 -16.60
N SER A 140 -5.70 5.77 -16.14
CA SER A 140 -6.48 4.68 -15.53
C SER A 140 -6.58 4.79 -14.00
N GLY A 141 -5.92 5.78 -13.42
CA GLY A 141 -5.92 6.10 -11.99
C GLY A 141 -7.03 7.10 -11.59
N PRO A 142 -6.84 7.81 -10.46
CA PRO A 142 -7.85 8.72 -9.89
C PRO A 142 -8.15 9.90 -10.78
#